data_e124ab8228871ae968aaa7e1c03ce6c7
#
_entry.id   e124ab8228871ae968aaa7e1c03ce6c7
#
_cell.length_a   1.000
_cell.length_b   1.000
_cell.length_c   1.000
_cell.angle_alpha   90.00
_cell.angle_beta   90.00
_cell.angle_gamma   90.00
#
_symmetry.space_group_name_H-M   'P 1'
#
loop_
_entity.id
_entity.type
_entity.pdbx_description
1 polymer ?
#
loop_
_entity_poly.entity_id
_entity_poly.type
_entity_poly.pdbx_seq_one_letter_code
_entity_poly.pdbx_strand_id
1 'polypeptide(L)'
;RNRMSDEDLEADFILDQGRMADGSSPAKLPGISLDNTAYNTIYGNIVRDNYGSGIKAVRSAFSNTILCNQIIDNNRGASDTFHFFGIELSTDLNADEAVQGLDFTPCYENIIARNTISGGHYAGVFMGEDAFMNDIFDNTFMDCTDWAMESLSEKYNSTLNNMANMPTRGIE
;
A
#
# COMPACT_ATOMS: atom_id res chain seq x y z
N ARG A 1 -23.96 8.10 13.52
CA ARG A 1 -23.41 8.36 12.17
C ARG A 1 -22.86 9.79 12.19
N ASN A 2 -21.60 9.95 12.55
CA ASN A 2 -20.90 11.21 12.31
C ASN A 2 -20.50 11.19 10.83
N ARG A 3 -21.05 12.07 10.05
CA ARG A 3 -20.61 12.38 8.71
C ARG A 3 -19.50 13.42 8.89
N MET A 4 -18.24 13.05 8.67
CA MET A 4 -17.17 14.01 8.50
C MET A 4 -17.45 14.80 7.23
N SER A 5 -17.25 16.09 7.24
CA SER A 5 -17.40 16.93 6.05
C SER A 5 -16.21 16.70 5.11
N ASP A 6 -16.41 16.89 3.82
CA ASP A 6 -15.34 16.73 2.82
C ASP A 6 -14.14 17.67 3.09
N GLU A 7 -14.33 18.75 3.83
CA GLU A 7 -13.28 19.69 4.24
C GLU A 7 -12.41 19.17 5.40
N ASP A 8 -12.97 18.29 6.25
CA ASP A 8 -12.23 17.69 7.36
C ASP A 8 -11.27 16.59 6.88
N LEU A 9 -11.49 16.04 5.69
CA LEU A 9 -10.66 14.96 5.12
C LEU A 9 -9.35 15.46 4.51
N GLU A 10 -9.26 16.74 4.10
CA GLU A 10 -8.02 17.30 3.55
C GLU A 10 -6.99 17.68 4.63
N ALA A 11 -7.41 17.94 5.84
CA ALA A 11 -6.54 18.45 6.90
C ALA A 11 -5.85 17.36 7.72
N ASP A 12 -6.42 16.16 7.83
CA ASP A 12 -5.97 15.17 8.81
C ASP A 12 -4.99 14.11 8.27
N PHE A 13 -4.70 14.07 6.98
CA PHE A 13 -3.78 13.09 6.41
C PHE A 13 -2.42 13.65 5.96
N ILE A 14 -2.14 14.93 6.19
CA ILE A 14 -0.77 15.40 6.25
C ILE A 14 -0.27 15.09 7.68
N LEU A 15 -0.02 13.85 7.95
CA LEU A 15 0.93 13.51 8.99
C LEU A 15 2.27 14.01 8.47
N ASP A 16 2.59 15.25 8.82
CA ASP A 16 3.94 15.75 8.76
C ASP A 16 4.77 14.79 9.62
N GLN A 17 5.34 13.78 8.97
CA GLN A 17 6.35 12.89 9.55
C GLN A 17 7.62 13.72 9.76
N GLY A 18 7.43 14.87 10.42
CA GLY A 18 8.48 15.79 10.77
C GLY A 18 9.62 15.06 11.45
N ARG A 19 10.81 15.49 11.18
CA ARG A 19 12.04 15.07 11.87
C ARG A 19 11.74 14.92 13.34
N MET A 20 11.95 13.75 13.89
CA MET A 20 11.93 13.54 15.33
C MET A 20 12.87 14.57 15.97
N ALA A 21 12.45 15.16 17.07
CA ALA A 21 13.21 16.23 17.74
C ALA A 21 14.62 15.79 18.20
N ASP A 22 14.89 14.48 18.21
CA ASP A 22 16.18 13.86 18.56
C ASP A 22 17.12 13.66 17.36
N GLY A 23 16.71 14.08 16.14
CA GLY A 23 17.51 13.92 14.93
C GLY A 23 17.47 12.51 14.32
N SER A 24 16.69 11.59 14.87
CA SER A 24 16.48 10.28 14.26
C SER A 24 15.76 10.38 12.91
N SER A 25 15.97 9.38 12.05
CA SER A 25 15.23 9.30 10.79
C SER A 25 13.74 9.16 11.07
N PRO A 26 12.87 9.80 10.28
CA PRO A 26 11.43 9.60 10.40
C PRO A 26 11.07 8.12 10.37
N ALA A 27 10.09 7.73 11.16
CA ALA A 27 9.57 6.37 11.10
C ALA A 27 9.06 6.10 9.67
N LYS A 28 9.40 4.94 9.12
CA LYS A 28 9.00 4.53 7.76
C LYS A 28 7.55 4.00 7.78
N LEU A 29 6.63 4.81 8.27
CA LEU A 29 5.23 4.45 8.43
C LEU A 29 4.46 4.64 7.11
N PRO A 30 3.49 3.77 6.83
CA PRO A 30 2.57 3.96 5.72
C PRO A 30 1.61 5.13 5.99
N GLY A 31 1.03 5.68 4.91
CA GLY A 31 -0.01 6.68 5.04
C GLY A 31 -1.28 6.14 5.68
N ILE A 32 -1.72 4.94 5.27
CA ILE A 32 -2.84 4.20 5.85
C ILE A 32 -2.38 2.77 6.14
N SER A 33 -2.67 2.25 7.33
CA SER A 33 -2.38 0.87 7.71
C SER A 33 -3.67 0.10 7.96
N LEU A 34 -3.82 -1.03 7.28
CA LEU A 34 -4.84 -2.04 7.52
C LEU A 34 -4.16 -3.25 8.17
N ASP A 35 -4.12 -3.26 9.48
CA ASP A 35 -3.42 -4.26 10.27
C ASP A 35 -4.42 -5.18 10.97
N ASN A 36 -4.39 -6.47 10.62
CA ASN A 36 -5.29 -7.49 11.17
C ASN A 36 -6.76 -7.03 11.16
N THR A 37 -7.23 -6.53 10.04
CA THR A 37 -8.55 -5.92 9.94
C THR A 37 -9.26 -6.30 8.64
N ALA A 38 -10.59 -6.30 8.67
CA ALA A 38 -11.41 -6.73 7.54
C ALA A 38 -12.62 -5.83 7.32
N TYR A 39 -13.19 -5.96 6.11
CA TYR A 39 -14.44 -5.29 5.71
C TYR A 39 -14.39 -3.76 5.76
N ASN A 40 -13.19 -3.17 5.65
CA ASN A 40 -13.02 -1.73 5.57
C ASN A 40 -13.08 -1.28 4.11
N THR A 41 -13.54 -0.05 3.92
CA THR A 41 -13.52 0.62 2.63
C THR A 41 -12.66 1.87 2.74
N ILE A 42 -11.59 1.90 1.97
CA ILE A 42 -10.71 3.06 1.77
C ILE A 42 -11.08 3.66 0.43
N TYR A 43 -11.82 4.76 0.43
CA TYR A 43 -12.42 5.32 -0.77
C TYR A 43 -12.18 6.81 -0.92
N GLY A 44 -11.71 7.21 -2.10
CA GLY A 44 -11.65 8.62 -2.50
C GLY A 44 -10.61 9.46 -1.76
N ASN A 45 -9.58 8.83 -1.17
CA ASN A 45 -8.55 9.54 -0.41
C ASN A 45 -7.40 10.00 -1.31
N ILE A 46 -6.70 11.04 -0.89
CA ILE A 46 -5.39 11.42 -1.40
C ILE A 46 -4.35 11.02 -0.35
N VAL A 47 -3.52 10.04 -0.70
CA VAL A 47 -2.47 9.49 0.19
C VAL A 47 -1.12 9.81 -0.42
N ARG A 48 -0.37 10.73 0.18
CA ARG A 48 0.86 11.20 -0.43
C ARG A 48 1.95 11.55 0.56
N ASP A 49 3.17 11.61 0.02
CA ASP A 49 4.34 12.15 0.73
C ASP A 49 4.74 11.38 2.00
N ASN A 50 4.31 10.12 2.16
CA ASN A 50 4.65 9.30 3.31
C ASN A 50 6.05 8.68 3.15
N TYR A 51 6.70 8.40 4.28
CA TYR A 51 8.03 7.78 4.30
C TYR A 51 7.98 6.27 4.01
N GLY A 52 6.88 5.59 4.29
CA GLY A 52 6.62 4.21 3.92
C GLY A 52 5.72 4.08 2.70
N SER A 53 5.06 2.95 2.58
CA SER A 53 4.05 2.69 1.54
C SER A 53 2.84 3.62 1.68
N GLY A 54 2.16 3.92 0.60
CA GLY A 54 0.95 4.74 0.66
C GLY A 54 -0.13 4.08 1.51
N ILE A 55 -0.57 2.89 1.13
CA ILE A 55 -1.51 2.06 1.88
C ILE A 55 -0.85 0.70 2.10
N LYS A 56 -0.85 0.22 3.34
CA LYS A 56 -0.27 -1.07 3.70
C LYS A 56 -1.30 -1.94 4.39
N ALA A 57 -1.56 -3.13 3.84
CA ALA A 57 -2.39 -4.17 4.41
C ALA A 57 -1.48 -5.32 4.89
N VAL A 58 -1.59 -5.68 6.17
CA VAL A 58 -0.71 -6.67 6.81
C VAL A 58 -1.47 -7.55 7.79
N ARG A 59 -0.84 -8.67 8.14
CA ARG A 59 -1.26 -9.55 9.24
C ARG A 59 -2.75 -9.88 9.21
N SER A 60 -3.21 -10.65 8.25
CA SER A 60 -4.63 -10.97 8.07
C SER A 60 -5.54 -9.80 7.73
N ALA A 61 -5.06 -8.83 6.99
CA ALA A 61 -5.98 -7.87 6.39
C ALA A 61 -6.75 -8.55 5.25
N PHE A 62 -8.06 -8.71 5.38
CA PHE A 62 -8.86 -9.44 4.38
C PHE A 62 -10.21 -8.77 4.08
N SER A 63 -10.75 -9.08 2.92
CA SER A 63 -12.06 -8.56 2.45
C SER A 63 -12.18 -7.03 2.57
N ASN A 64 -11.07 -6.31 2.44
CA ASN A 64 -11.09 -4.85 2.41
C ASN A 64 -11.20 -4.35 0.97
N THR A 65 -11.73 -3.16 0.79
CA THR A 65 -11.88 -2.51 -0.52
C THR A 65 -11.09 -1.19 -0.53
N ILE A 66 -10.12 -1.10 -1.44
CA ILE A 66 -9.30 0.09 -1.68
C ILE A 66 -9.68 0.64 -3.04
N LEU A 67 -10.47 1.70 -3.08
CA LEU A 67 -11.18 2.12 -4.28
C LEU A 67 -11.08 3.63 -4.54
N CYS A 68 -10.80 3.99 -5.79
CA CYS A 68 -10.81 5.38 -6.26
C CYS A 68 -9.89 6.33 -5.48
N ASN A 69 -8.79 5.85 -4.94
CA ASN A 69 -7.82 6.69 -4.23
C ASN A 69 -6.76 7.25 -5.19
N GLN A 70 -6.19 8.37 -4.83
CA GLN A 70 -4.98 8.93 -5.42
C GLN A 70 -3.81 8.68 -4.47
N ILE A 71 -2.82 7.93 -4.92
CA ILE A 71 -1.67 7.51 -4.11
C ILE A 71 -0.42 8.04 -4.78
N ILE A 72 0.21 9.05 -4.17
CA ILE A 72 1.17 9.92 -4.87
C ILE A 72 2.46 10.06 -4.06
N ASP A 73 3.61 9.83 -4.70
CA ASP A 73 4.94 10.14 -4.13
C ASP A 73 5.17 9.67 -2.68
N ASN A 74 4.63 8.52 -2.31
CA ASN A 74 5.02 7.86 -1.08
C ASN A 74 6.41 7.21 -1.30
N ASN A 75 6.95 6.45 -0.35
CA ASN A 75 8.30 5.89 -0.45
C ASN A 75 9.43 6.89 -0.17
N ARG A 76 9.18 7.95 0.57
CA ARG A 76 10.21 8.94 0.90
C ARG A 76 11.33 8.42 1.79
N GLY A 77 11.08 7.34 2.50
CA GLY A 77 12.05 6.64 3.34
C GLY A 77 12.86 5.56 2.62
N ALA A 78 12.72 5.44 1.30
CA ALA A 78 13.43 4.46 0.50
C ALA A 78 14.95 4.65 0.58
N SER A 79 15.66 3.53 0.45
CA SER A 79 17.11 3.48 0.35
C SER A 79 17.46 2.27 -0.51
N ASP A 80 18.75 2.04 -0.78
CA ASP A 80 19.21 0.88 -1.54
C ASP A 80 18.77 -0.47 -0.95
N THR A 81 18.37 -0.50 0.32
CA THR A 81 17.95 -1.71 1.04
C THR A 81 16.48 -1.74 1.43
N PHE A 82 15.77 -0.65 1.26
CA PHE A 82 14.35 -0.54 1.63
C PHE A 82 13.54 0.07 0.49
N HIS A 83 12.55 -0.66 0.05
CA HIS A 83 11.61 -0.24 -0.97
C HIS A 83 10.22 -0.13 -0.37
N PHE A 84 9.45 0.85 -0.83
CA PHE A 84 8.06 1.03 -0.42
C PHE A 84 7.18 1.20 -1.64
N PHE A 85 5.90 0.94 -1.45
CA PHE A 85 4.95 0.72 -2.51
C PHE A 85 3.81 1.74 -2.47
N GLY A 86 3.09 1.86 -3.56
CA GLY A 86 1.83 2.61 -3.55
C GLY A 86 0.84 1.91 -2.63
N ILE A 87 0.51 0.65 -2.94
CA ILE A 87 -0.31 -0.24 -2.10
C ILE A 87 0.49 -1.52 -1.86
N GLU A 88 0.57 -1.96 -0.62
CA GLU A 88 1.31 -3.13 -0.20
C GLU A 88 0.38 -4.13 0.50
N LEU A 89 0.39 -5.37 0.04
CA LEU A 89 -0.24 -6.52 0.68
C LEU A 89 0.86 -7.47 1.13
N SER A 90 1.21 -7.46 2.40
CA SER A 90 2.33 -8.25 2.92
C SER A 90 2.01 -8.93 4.23
N THR A 91 2.79 -9.91 4.61
CA THR A 91 2.71 -10.56 5.91
C THR A 91 3.35 -9.74 7.02
N ASP A 92 4.36 -8.96 6.69
CA ASP A 92 5.13 -8.04 7.55
C ASP A 92 5.30 -8.51 9.01
N LEU A 93 5.89 -9.67 9.16
CA LEU A 93 6.33 -10.11 10.48
C LEU A 93 7.71 -9.53 10.77
N ASN A 94 7.83 -8.84 11.88
CA ASN A 94 9.16 -8.55 12.40
C ASN A 94 9.77 -9.85 12.97
N ALA A 95 11.10 -9.85 13.13
CA ALA A 95 11.82 -11.04 13.61
C ALA A 95 11.32 -11.55 14.98
N ASP A 96 10.82 -10.66 15.82
CA ASP A 96 10.32 -11.00 17.16
C ASP A 96 8.96 -11.72 17.08
N GLU A 97 8.10 -11.33 16.18
CA GLU A 97 6.82 -12.01 15.93
C GLU A 97 7.02 -13.41 15.34
N ALA A 98 7.98 -13.57 14.43
CA ALA A 98 8.36 -14.87 13.91
C ALA A 98 8.88 -15.83 14.99
N VAL A 99 9.65 -15.32 15.96
CA VAL A 99 10.17 -16.10 17.09
C VAL A 99 9.04 -16.52 18.07
N GLN A 100 7.99 -15.74 18.16
CA GLN A 100 6.84 -16.05 19.02
C GLN A 100 5.89 -17.12 18.43
N GLY A 101 6.18 -17.62 17.23
CA GLY A 101 5.34 -18.63 16.57
C GLY A 101 3.94 -18.12 16.24
N LEU A 102 3.79 -16.83 16.02
CA LEU A 102 2.53 -16.27 15.53
C LEU A 102 2.29 -16.77 14.11
N ASP A 103 1.10 -17.29 13.88
CA ASP A 103 0.72 -17.79 12.56
C ASP A 103 0.78 -16.67 11.53
N PHE A 104 1.48 -16.94 10.43
CA PHE A 104 1.50 -16.08 9.24
C PHE A 104 0.11 -16.10 8.61
N THR A 105 -0.67 -15.11 8.89
CA THR A 105 -1.95 -14.96 8.24
C THR A 105 -1.82 -13.97 7.09
N PRO A 106 -2.02 -14.47 5.88
CA PRO A 106 -1.83 -13.67 4.66
C PRO A 106 -2.91 -12.62 4.49
N CYS A 107 -2.68 -11.67 3.61
CA CYS A 107 -3.71 -10.75 3.11
C CYS A 107 -4.49 -11.42 1.99
N TYR A 108 -5.81 -11.49 2.10
CA TYR A 108 -6.64 -12.20 1.12
C TYR A 108 -8.00 -11.55 0.87
N GLU A 109 -8.58 -11.87 -0.27
CA GLU A 109 -9.91 -11.40 -0.68
C GLU A 109 -10.05 -9.87 -0.66
N ASN A 110 -8.95 -9.13 -0.79
CA ASN A 110 -9.03 -7.68 -0.88
C ASN A 110 -9.31 -7.25 -2.33
N ILE A 111 -10.02 -6.15 -2.48
CA ILE A 111 -10.30 -5.52 -3.76
C ILE A 111 -9.50 -4.22 -3.85
N ILE A 112 -8.66 -4.10 -4.89
CA ILE A 112 -7.90 -2.90 -5.20
C ILE A 112 -8.31 -2.42 -6.58
N ALA A 113 -9.13 -1.38 -6.65
CA ALA A 113 -9.71 -0.99 -7.93
C ALA A 113 -9.78 0.53 -8.15
N ARG A 114 -9.63 0.92 -9.42
CA ARG A 114 -9.82 2.30 -9.89
C ARG A 114 -8.96 3.33 -9.13
N ASN A 115 -7.84 2.92 -8.59
CA ASN A 115 -6.92 3.84 -7.96
C ASN A 115 -5.98 4.44 -9.01
N THR A 116 -5.55 5.67 -8.79
CA THR A 116 -4.46 6.29 -9.53
C THR A 116 -3.23 6.30 -8.62
N ILE A 117 -2.19 5.59 -9.04
CA ILE A 117 -0.96 5.41 -8.27
C ILE A 117 0.17 6.00 -9.09
N SER A 118 0.86 7.00 -8.54
CA SER A 118 1.87 7.76 -9.27
C SER A 118 3.05 8.18 -8.43
N GLY A 119 4.17 8.44 -9.11
CA GLY A 119 5.38 8.96 -8.49
C GLY A 119 6.35 7.87 -8.04
N GLY A 120 7.29 8.21 -7.17
CA GLY A 120 8.49 7.44 -6.86
C GLY A 120 8.33 6.13 -6.11
N HIS A 121 7.20 5.45 -6.17
CA HIS A 121 7.02 4.12 -5.59
C HIS A 121 7.91 3.10 -6.30
N TYR A 122 8.49 2.16 -5.56
CA TYR A 122 9.21 1.03 -6.16
C TYR A 122 8.28 0.19 -7.04
N ALA A 123 7.13 -0.21 -6.49
CA ALA A 123 6.02 -0.72 -7.29
C ALA A 123 4.71 0.00 -6.93
N GLY A 124 3.82 0.11 -7.89
CA GLY A 124 2.49 0.68 -7.66
C GLY A 124 1.67 -0.16 -6.71
N VAL A 125 1.54 -1.47 -7.00
CA VAL A 125 0.98 -2.48 -6.09
C VAL A 125 1.99 -3.59 -5.89
N PHE A 126 2.18 -4.00 -4.65
CA PHE A 126 3.01 -5.12 -4.26
C PHE A 126 2.16 -6.17 -3.53
N MET A 127 2.35 -7.44 -3.91
CA MET A 127 1.77 -8.60 -3.25
C MET A 127 2.88 -9.52 -2.76
N GLY A 128 3.01 -9.67 -1.46
CA GLY A 128 3.95 -10.60 -0.83
C GLY A 128 3.60 -12.08 -1.08
N GLU A 129 4.53 -12.98 -0.75
CA GLU A 129 4.48 -14.41 -1.08
C GLU A 129 3.19 -15.14 -0.66
N ASP A 130 2.56 -14.70 0.40
CA ASP A 130 1.38 -15.35 0.95
C ASP A 130 0.05 -14.63 0.63
N ALA A 131 0.08 -13.49 -0.06
CA ALA A 131 -1.14 -12.81 -0.48
C ALA A 131 -1.92 -13.66 -1.49
N PHE A 132 -3.22 -13.90 -1.29
CA PHE A 132 -4.02 -14.75 -2.17
C PHE A 132 -5.46 -14.27 -2.37
N MET A 133 -6.08 -14.66 -3.46
CA MET A 133 -7.47 -14.32 -3.80
C MET A 133 -7.75 -12.81 -3.78
N ASN A 134 -6.76 -11.96 -4.04
CA ASN A 134 -6.98 -10.53 -4.14
C ASN A 134 -7.34 -10.16 -5.58
N ASP A 135 -8.27 -9.24 -5.76
CA ASP A 135 -8.70 -8.73 -7.06
C ASP A 135 -8.16 -7.31 -7.30
N ILE A 136 -7.34 -7.15 -8.34
CA ILE A 136 -6.69 -5.89 -8.67
C ILE A 136 -7.07 -5.49 -10.09
N PHE A 137 -7.93 -4.48 -10.23
CA PHE A 137 -8.46 -4.13 -11.55
C PHE A 137 -8.73 -2.64 -11.76
N ASP A 138 -8.72 -2.22 -13.02
CA ASP A 138 -9.00 -0.85 -13.45
C ASP A 138 -8.11 0.22 -12.77
N ASN A 139 -6.93 -0.13 -12.27
CA ASN A 139 -6.01 0.85 -11.70
C ASN A 139 -5.15 1.51 -12.79
N THR A 140 -4.71 2.73 -12.51
CA THR A 140 -3.79 3.48 -13.37
C THR A 140 -2.47 3.70 -12.64
N PHE A 141 -1.37 3.29 -13.25
CA PHE A 141 -0.01 3.42 -12.72
C PHE A 141 0.79 4.39 -13.57
N MET A 142 1.45 5.34 -12.92
CA MET A 142 2.28 6.36 -13.58
C MET A 142 3.57 6.59 -12.80
N ASP A 143 4.69 6.57 -13.53
CA ASP A 143 5.99 6.97 -12.98
C ASP A 143 6.44 6.20 -11.72
N CYS A 144 5.99 4.96 -11.53
CA CYS A 144 6.58 4.07 -10.54
C CYS A 144 8.02 3.72 -10.98
N THR A 145 8.91 3.52 -10.01
CA THR A 145 10.35 3.43 -10.28
C THR A 145 10.72 2.14 -11.01
N ASP A 146 10.14 1.01 -10.62
CA ASP A 146 10.51 -0.31 -11.18
C ASP A 146 9.30 -1.04 -11.77
N TRP A 147 8.22 -1.22 -11.02
CA TRP A 147 7.07 -1.99 -11.45
C TRP A 147 5.73 -1.22 -11.33
N ALA A 148 4.83 -1.44 -12.25
CA ALA A 148 3.42 -1.07 -12.05
C ALA A 148 2.80 -1.95 -10.95
N MET A 149 3.03 -3.26 -11.08
CA MET A 149 2.62 -4.28 -10.12
C MET A 149 3.73 -5.32 -10.00
N GLU A 150 4.01 -5.75 -8.79
CA GLU A 150 4.92 -6.83 -8.47
C GLU A 150 4.20 -7.85 -7.59
N SER A 151 4.24 -9.13 -7.96
CA SER A 151 3.69 -10.21 -7.17
C SER A 151 4.74 -11.27 -6.90
N LEU A 152 4.99 -11.53 -5.64
CA LEU A 152 5.77 -12.70 -5.20
C LEU A 152 4.86 -13.90 -4.92
N SER A 153 3.55 -13.73 -5.01
CA SER A 153 2.56 -14.76 -4.75
C SER A 153 2.11 -15.44 -6.03
N GLU A 154 2.12 -16.77 -6.03
CA GLU A 154 1.56 -17.61 -7.09
C GLU A 154 0.09 -18.03 -6.80
N LYS A 155 -0.56 -17.44 -5.78
CA LYS A 155 -1.80 -17.96 -5.19
C LYS A 155 -3.05 -17.18 -5.62
N TYR A 156 -3.58 -17.46 -6.81
CA TYR A 156 -4.95 -17.07 -7.21
C TYR A 156 -5.29 -15.58 -7.08
N ASN A 157 -4.32 -14.68 -7.22
CA ASN A 157 -4.62 -13.26 -7.36
C ASN A 157 -5.09 -12.97 -8.78
N SER A 158 -6.05 -12.05 -8.93
CA SER A 158 -6.61 -11.68 -10.22
C SER A 158 -6.19 -10.25 -10.58
N THR A 159 -5.72 -10.07 -11.81
CA THR A 159 -5.35 -8.75 -12.33
C THR A 159 -6.04 -8.50 -13.66
N LEU A 160 -6.81 -7.43 -13.77
CA LEU A 160 -7.60 -7.13 -14.97
C LEU A 160 -7.65 -5.63 -15.28
N ASN A 161 -7.53 -5.28 -16.56
CA ASN A 161 -7.70 -3.92 -17.07
C ASN A 161 -6.83 -2.84 -16.39
N ASN A 162 -5.72 -3.19 -15.80
CA ASN A 162 -4.82 -2.20 -15.23
C ASN A 162 -4.02 -1.51 -16.34
N MET A 163 -3.85 -0.21 -16.25
CA MET A 163 -3.10 0.59 -17.22
C MET A 163 -1.80 1.09 -16.59
N ALA A 164 -0.69 0.88 -17.27
CA ALA A 164 0.61 1.37 -16.84
C ALA A 164 1.21 2.31 -17.91
N ASN A 165 1.54 3.52 -17.50
CA ASN A 165 2.37 4.43 -18.27
C ASN A 165 3.71 4.60 -17.53
N MET A 166 4.64 3.70 -17.84
CA MET A 166 5.91 3.59 -17.13
C MET A 166 7.09 3.52 -18.09
N PRO A 167 8.21 4.12 -17.73
CA PRO A 167 9.37 4.15 -18.61
C PRO A 167 10.13 2.82 -18.71
N THR A 168 9.96 1.87 -17.77
CA THR A 168 10.91 0.75 -17.66
C THR A 168 10.33 -0.65 -17.55
N ARG A 169 9.33 -0.92 -16.74
CA ARG A 169 8.79 -2.27 -16.56
C ARG A 169 7.29 -2.29 -16.34
N GLY A 170 6.65 -3.33 -16.83
CA GLY A 170 5.19 -3.49 -16.78
C GLY A 170 4.68 -4.24 -15.55
N ILE A 171 3.76 -5.14 -15.81
CA ILE A 171 3.17 -6.06 -14.81
C ILE A 171 3.95 -7.36 -14.87
N GLU A 172 4.45 -7.83 -13.75
CA GLU A 172 5.07 -9.14 -13.56
C GLU A 172 4.27 -9.96 -12.54
#